data_d7daeede542fe13a9b30777bca1275f8
#
_entry.id   d7daeede542fe13a9b30777bca1275f8
#
_cell.length_a   1.000
_cell.length_b   1.000
_cell.length_c   1.000
_cell.angle_alpha   90.00
_cell.angle_beta   90.00
_cell.angle_gamma   90.00
#
_symmetry.space_group_name_H-M   'P 1'
#
loop_
_entity.id
_entity.type
_entity.pdbx_description
1 polymer ?
#
loop_
_entity_poly.entity_id
_entity_poly.type
_entity_poly.pdbx_seq_one_letter_code
_entity_poly.pdbx_strand_id
1 'polypeptide(L)'
;MIIGLNIANRLLEPISSLIKGAEEVGGGNLDYKISNNVLSKINVNEIKRLVQAFNLMISDLKSNRVDLEHANDQLDKRRKFSESVLSGVYSGVIGLDKDLKINLPNVTATELLNISINKDYGKSILEVVPEFKNLIENFLKSDMNVVEDRIQIVRNDKILNLITRLVIQKSDSMILGYVLTFDDVTSLIAAQKMAAWSDIARRIAHEIKNPLTPIRLSAERLKNKLNSGKKIDVKVFEQSLNMITRQVDDIHHLVNEFSSFARMPSPKLKVVNINKVVTDYIKPLISSFND
;
A
#
# COMPACT_ATOMS: atom_id res chain seq x y z
N MET A 1 53.34 -21.16 -67.40
CA MET A 1 51.85 -20.93 -67.24
C MET A 1 51.22 -21.81 -66.17
N ILE A 2 51.56 -23.09 -66.02
CA ILE A 2 50.96 -24.03 -65.04
C ILE A 2 51.28 -23.67 -63.56
N ILE A 3 52.46 -23.10 -63.25
CA ILE A 3 52.87 -22.71 -61.88
C ILE A 3 52.01 -21.53 -61.34
N GLY A 4 51.71 -20.53 -62.20
CA GLY A 4 50.91 -19.38 -61.82
C GLY A 4 49.43 -19.73 -61.48
N LEU A 5 48.83 -20.67 -62.23
CA LEU A 5 47.49 -21.16 -62.01
C LEU A 5 47.36 -21.91 -60.65
N ASN A 6 48.37 -22.64 -60.25
CA ASN A 6 48.44 -23.43 -59.04
C ASN A 6 48.58 -22.53 -57.78
N ILE A 7 49.29 -21.40 -57.86
CA ILE A 7 49.41 -20.40 -56.79
C ILE A 7 48.17 -19.59 -56.67
N ALA A 8 47.48 -19.19 -57.77
CA ALA A 8 46.26 -18.44 -57.75
C ALA A 8 45.09 -19.25 -57.08
N ASN A 9 44.99 -20.53 -57.45
CA ASN A 9 43.95 -21.39 -56.81
C ASN A 9 44.20 -21.64 -55.33
N ARG A 10 45.45 -21.70 -54.87
CA ARG A 10 45.77 -21.86 -53.44
C ARG A 10 45.47 -20.63 -52.58
N LEU A 11 45.39 -19.45 -53.18
CA LEU A 11 44.99 -18.21 -52.47
C LEU A 11 43.49 -17.90 -52.62
N LEU A 12 42.89 -18.24 -53.74
CA LEU A 12 41.48 -17.95 -54.01
C LEU A 12 40.51 -18.82 -53.20
N GLU A 13 40.79 -20.12 -52.97
CA GLU A 13 39.93 -21.03 -52.23
C GLU A 13 39.70 -20.58 -50.76
N PRO A 14 40.74 -20.21 -49.96
CA PRO A 14 40.59 -19.71 -48.63
C PRO A 14 39.85 -18.36 -48.55
N ILE A 15 40.13 -17.43 -49.47
CA ILE A 15 39.48 -16.11 -49.52
C ILE A 15 38.00 -16.27 -49.85
N SER A 16 37.66 -17.14 -50.80
CA SER A 16 36.26 -17.44 -51.13
C SER A 16 35.50 -18.06 -49.94
N SER A 17 36.20 -18.93 -49.15
CA SER A 17 35.62 -19.52 -47.94
C SER A 17 35.39 -18.48 -46.84
N LEU A 18 36.28 -17.47 -46.71
CA LEU A 18 36.12 -16.35 -45.79
C LEU A 18 34.95 -15.44 -46.19
N ILE A 19 34.81 -15.12 -47.47
CA ILE A 19 33.70 -14.34 -47.99
C ILE A 19 32.37 -15.05 -47.71
N LYS A 20 32.30 -16.34 -48.08
CA LYS A 20 31.12 -17.15 -47.81
C LYS A 20 30.82 -17.24 -46.30
N GLY A 21 31.85 -17.40 -45.47
CA GLY A 21 31.70 -17.39 -44.02
C GLY A 21 31.17 -16.07 -43.47
N ALA A 22 31.65 -14.96 -44.03
CA ALA A 22 31.14 -13.62 -43.65
C ALA A 22 29.69 -13.40 -44.07
N GLU A 23 29.28 -13.90 -45.25
CA GLU A 23 27.88 -13.88 -45.71
C GLU A 23 26.97 -14.74 -44.80
N GLU A 24 27.37 -15.95 -44.48
CA GLU A 24 26.66 -16.84 -43.57
C GLU A 24 26.49 -16.22 -42.17
N VAL A 25 27.57 -15.67 -41.62
CA VAL A 25 27.54 -15.00 -40.29
C VAL A 25 26.69 -13.74 -40.35
N GLY A 26 26.78 -12.95 -41.43
CA GLY A 26 25.93 -11.78 -41.65
C GLY A 26 24.47 -12.14 -41.81
N GLY A 27 24.14 -13.32 -42.30
CA GLY A 27 22.81 -13.91 -42.33
C GLY A 27 22.32 -14.51 -41.00
N GLY A 28 23.17 -14.47 -39.97
CA GLY A 28 22.85 -14.96 -38.61
C GLY A 28 23.28 -16.41 -38.32
N ASN A 29 23.94 -17.10 -39.27
CA ASN A 29 24.44 -18.45 -39.08
C ASN A 29 25.82 -18.42 -38.37
N LEU A 30 25.80 -18.40 -37.03
CA LEU A 30 27.00 -18.41 -36.18
C LEU A 30 27.59 -19.83 -35.98
N ASP A 31 26.99 -20.85 -36.58
CA ASP A 31 27.52 -22.24 -36.53
C ASP A 31 28.48 -22.53 -37.68
N TYR A 32 28.62 -21.59 -38.63
CA TYR A 32 29.54 -21.72 -39.73
C TYR A 32 31.00 -21.67 -39.22
N LYS A 33 31.80 -22.66 -39.64
CA LYS A 33 33.25 -22.69 -39.37
C LYS A 33 34.00 -23.04 -40.64
N ILE A 34 35.06 -22.30 -40.92
CA ILE A 34 35.97 -22.67 -41.99
C ILE A 34 36.73 -23.91 -41.58
N SER A 35 36.58 -24.98 -42.37
CA SER A 35 37.07 -26.34 -42.06
C SER A 35 38.60 -26.38 -41.90
N ASN A 36 39.09 -27.19 -40.98
CA ASN A 36 40.52 -27.49 -40.83
C ASN A 36 41.13 -28.08 -42.09
N ASN A 37 40.37 -28.69 -42.97
CA ASN A 37 40.82 -29.18 -44.27
C ASN A 37 41.26 -28.05 -45.23
N VAL A 38 40.63 -26.88 -45.12
CA VAL A 38 41.05 -25.69 -45.83
C VAL A 38 42.35 -25.13 -45.20
N LEU A 39 42.42 -25.11 -43.89
CA LEU A 39 43.63 -24.68 -43.13
C LEU A 39 44.88 -25.48 -43.43
N SER A 40 44.76 -26.80 -43.61
CA SER A 40 45.91 -27.69 -43.90
C SER A 40 46.50 -27.49 -45.29
N LYS A 41 45.68 -27.00 -46.23
CA LYS A 41 46.10 -26.71 -47.63
C LYS A 41 46.73 -25.33 -47.79
N ILE A 42 46.60 -24.45 -46.78
CA ILE A 42 47.10 -23.06 -46.80
C ILE A 42 48.65 -23.08 -46.46
N ASN A 43 49.49 -22.71 -47.41
CA ASN A 43 50.91 -22.57 -47.21
C ASN A 43 51.31 -21.11 -46.85
N VAL A 44 50.38 -20.17 -46.82
CA VAL A 44 50.62 -18.75 -46.52
C VAL A 44 50.22 -18.49 -45.07
N ASN A 45 51.20 -18.18 -44.23
CA ASN A 45 51.00 -18.01 -42.78
C ASN A 45 49.96 -16.90 -42.45
N GLU A 46 49.92 -15.82 -43.23
CA GLU A 46 49.04 -14.69 -43.07
C GLU A 46 47.58 -15.10 -43.27
N ILE A 47 47.29 -15.89 -44.29
CA ILE A 47 45.93 -16.37 -44.57
C ILE A 47 45.49 -17.38 -43.50
N LYS A 48 46.38 -18.23 -43.03
CA LYS A 48 46.12 -19.17 -41.96
C LYS A 48 45.70 -18.42 -40.66
N ARG A 49 46.47 -17.39 -40.32
CA ARG A 49 46.14 -16.50 -39.16
C ARG A 49 44.81 -15.79 -39.35
N LEU A 50 44.50 -15.33 -40.56
CA LEU A 50 43.18 -14.67 -40.84
C LEU A 50 42.02 -15.64 -40.66
N VAL A 51 42.11 -16.87 -41.15
CA VAL A 51 41.05 -17.89 -40.95
C VAL A 51 40.90 -18.26 -39.49
N GLN A 52 42.00 -18.37 -38.75
CA GLN A 52 41.95 -18.63 -37.31
C GLN A 52 41.29 -17.47 -36.56
N ALA A 53 41.67 -16.23 -36.86
CA ALA A 53 41.07 -15.03 -36.27
C ALA A 53 39.56 -14.94 -36.61
N PHE A 54 39.17 -15.26 -37.82
CA PHE A 54 37.79 -15.31 -38.23
C PHE A 54 36.96 -16.36 -37.45
N ASN A 55 37.48 -17.58 -37.33
CA ASN A 55 36.81 -18.62 -36.53
C ASN A 55 36.71 -18.26 -35.04
N LEU A 56 37.72 -17.60 -34.46
CA LEU A 56 37.65 -17.06 -33.10
C LEU A 56 36.59 -15.99 -32.97
N MET A 57 36.53 -15.03 -33.90
CA MET A 57 35.52 -13.99 -33.92
C MET A 57 34.10 -14.56 -33.94
N ILE A 58 33.86 -15.60 -34.78
CA ILE A 58 32.55 -16.28 -34.81
C ILE A 58 32.22 -16.93 -33.46
N SER A 59 33.24 -17.59 -32.85
CA SER A 59 33.06 -18.21 -31.53
C SER A 59 32.70 -17.20 -30.46
N ASP A 60 33.36 -16.03 -30.46
CA ASP A 60 33.08 -14.95 -29.52
C ASP A 60 31.68 -14.31 -29.76
N LEU A 61 31.32 -14.09 -31.04
CA LEU A 61 29.98 -13.62 -31.39
C LEU A 61 28.89 -14.58 -30.92
N LYS A 62 29.11 -15.89 -31.10
CA LYS A 62 28.18 -16.91 -30.64
C LYS A 62 28.06 -16.91 -29.11
N SER A 63 29.18 -16.84 -28.38
CA SER A 63 29.18 -16.76 -26.92
C SER A 63 28.44 -15.51 -26.43
N ASN A 64 28.80 -14.34 -26.96
CA ASN A 64 28.14 -13.08 -26.59
C ASN A 64 26.62 -13.08 -26.86
N ARG A 65 26.18 -13.71 -27.96
CA ARG A 65 24.74 -13.86 -28.25
C ARG A 65 24.06 -14.71 -27.20
N VAL A 66 24.63 -15.86 -26.84
CA VAL A 66 24.09 -16.74 -25.80
C VAL A 66 24.03 -16.00 -24.46
N ASP A 67 25.08 -15.25 -24.11
CA ASP A 67 25.13 -14.49 -22.86
C ASP A 67 24.05 -13.40 -22.82
N LEU A 68 23.83 -12.70 -23.96
CA LEU A 68 22.77 -11.70 -24.09
C LEU A 68 21.37 -12.33 -24.01
N GLU A 69 21.14 -13.47 -24.66
CA GLU A 69 19.87 -14.20 -24.57
C GLU A 69 19.60 -14.64 -23.12
N HIS A 70 20.62 -15.15 -22.41
CA HIS A 70 20.54 -15.51 -21.00
C HIS A 70 20.25 -14.31 -20.10
N ALA A 71 20.94 -13.18 -20.30
CA ALA A 71 20.72 -11.96 -19.54
C ALA A 71 19.29 -11.43 -19.74
N ASN A 72 18.81 -11.45 -21.00
CA ASN A 72 17.47 -11.01 -21.33
C ASN A 72 16.38 -11.91 -20.69
N ASP A 73 16.56 -13.24 -20.73
CA ASP A 73 15.68 -14.19 -20.07
C ASP A 73 15.64 -13.97 -18.54
N GLN A 74 16.81 -13.71 -17.92
CA GLN A 74 16.88 -13.38 -16.50
C GLN A 74 16.15 -12.08 -16.16
N LEU A 75 16.31 -11.04 -16.98
CA LEU A 75 15.60 -9.78 -16.81
C LEU A 75 14.08 -9.96 -16.92
N ASP A 76 13.63 -10.75 -17.91
CA ASP A 76 12.20 -11.03 -18.12
C ASP A 76 11.61 -11.83 -16.94
N LYS A 77 12.35 -12.84 -16.44
CA LYS A 77 11.95 -13.59 -15.24
C LYS A 77 11.86 -12.70 -14.00
N ARG A 78 12.84 -11.83 -13.78
CA ARG A 78 12.84 -10.86 -12.67
C ARG A 78 11.66 -9.89 -12.78
N ARG A 79 11.40 -9.36 -13.98
CA ARG A 79 10.27 -8.47 -14.23
C ARG A 79 8.94 -9.15 -13.92
N LYS A 80 8.69 -10.34 -14.49
CA LYS A 80 7.47 -11.12 -14.24
C LYS A 80 7.29 -11.48 -12.77
N PHE A 81 8.39 -11.83 -12.10
CA PHE A 81 8.35 -12.09 -10.66
C PHE A 81 7.97 -10.84 -9.87
N SER A 82 8.57 -9.67 -10.15
CA SER A 82 8.24 -8.41 -9.49
C SER A 82 6.77 -8.01 -9.74
N GLU A 83 6.29 -8.13 -10.98
CA GLU A 83 4.89 -7.87 -11.32
C GLU A 83 3.92 -8.82 -10.58
N SER A 84 4.27 -10.11 -10.48
CA SER A 84 3.48 -11.10 -9.74
C SER A 84 3.45 -10.81 -8.23
N VAL A 85 4.59 -10.45 -7.64
CA VAL A 85 4.64 -10.05 -6.22
C VAL A 85 3.79 -8.80 -5.98
N LEU A 86 3.97 -7.77 -6.80
CA LEU A 86 3.21 -6.52 -6.66
C LEU A 86 1.69 -6.72 -6.86
N SER A 87 1.29 -7.64 -7.73
CA SER A 87 -0.14 -7.95 -7.93
C SER A 87 -0.74 -8.79 -6.80
N GLY A 88 0.08 -9.56 -6.07
CA GLY A 88 -0.34 -10.35 -4.93
C GLY A 88 -0.41 -9.60 -3.59
N VAL A 89 0.06 -8.35 -3.56
CA VAL A 89 0.01 -7.52 -2.35
C VAL A 89 -1.35 -6.84 -2.25
N TYR A 90 -2.02 -7.02 -1.10
CA TYR A 90 -3.32 -6.38 -0.82
C TYR A 90 -3.22 -4.87 -0.64
N SER A 91 -2.04 -4.35 -0.33
CA SER A 91 -1.78 -2.91 -0.23
C SER A 91 -1.70 -2.28 -1.62
N GLY A 92 -2.27 -1.09 -1.77
CA GLY A 92 -2.00 -0.25 -2.93
C GLY A 92 -0.55 0.22 -2.92
N VAL A 93 0.15 0.09 -4.04
CA VAL A 93 1.53 0.54 -4.22
C VAL A 93 1.60 1.40 -5.47
N ILE A 94 2.19 2.59 -5.34
CA ILE A 94 2.44 3.50 -6.45
C ILE A 94 3.90 3.94 -6.41
N GLY A 95 4.65 3.63 -7.48
CA GLY A 95 5.94 4.25 -7.75
C GLY A 95 5.73 5.66 -8.29
N LEU A 96 6.44 6.62 -7.73
CA LEU A 96 6.44 8.02 -8.17
C LEU A 96 7.86 8.40 -8.59
N ASP A 97 7.98 9.19 -9.64
CA ASP A 97 9.27 9.78 -10.00
C ASP A 97 9.65 10.93 -9.04
N LYS A 98 10.80 11.57 -9.27
CA LYS A 98 11.27 12.70 -8.47
C LYS A 98 10.37 13.93 -8.53
N ASP A 99 9.54 14.05 -9.55
CA ASP A 99 8.57 15.12 -9.74
C ASP A 99 7.17 14.73 -9.22
N LEU A 100 7.05 13.61 -8.46
CA LEU A 100 5.81 13.07 -7.91
C LEU A 100 4.79 12.65 -8.98
N LYS A 101 5.27 12.25 -10.17
CA LYS A 101 4.43 11.73 -11.24
C LYS A 101 4.27 10.23 -11.10
N ILE A 102 3.08 9.73 -11.39
CA ILE A 102 2.74 8.31 -11.34
C ILE A 102 3.52 7.55 -12.39
N ASN A 103 4.37 6.61 -11.95
CA ASN A 103 5.19 5.76 -12.81
C ASN A 103 4.73 4.30 -12.79
N LEU A 104 4.51 3.72 -11.62
CA LEU A 104 4.21 2.29 -11.47
C LEU A 104 3.13 2.05 -10.41
N PRO A 105 1.82 2.12 -10.74
CA PRO A 105 0.77 1.67 -9.85
C PRO A 105 0.59 0.14 -9.94
N ASN A 106 0.37 -0.54 -8.80
CA ASN A 106 -0.07 -1.94 -8.83
C ASN A 106 -1.59 -2.03 -9.04
N VAL A 107 -2.10 -3.24 -9.24
CA VAL A 107 -3.54 -3.49 -9.49
C VAL A 107 -4.40 -2.97 -8.34
N THR A 108 -4.03 -3.26 -7.09
CA THR A 108 -4.75 -2.80 -5.91
C THR A 108 -4.84 -1.27 -5.84
N ALA A 109 -3.76 -0.55 -6.19
CA ALA A 109 -3.77 0.90 -6.23
C ALA A 109 -4.73 1.44 -7.29
N THR A 110 -4.78 0.81 -8.47
CA THR A 110 -5.70 1.24 -9.54
C THR A 110 -7.17 1.03 -9.14
N GLU A 111 -7.48 -0.04 -8.45
CA GLU A 111 -8.84 -0.35 -7.98
C GLU A 111 -9.28 0.56 -6.83
N LEU A 112 -8.46 0.70 -5.78
CA LEU A 112 -8.80 1.49 -4.59
C LEU A 112 -8.93 2.98 -4.88
N LEU A 113 -8.04 3.54 -5.72
CA LEU A 113 -8.03 4.96 -6.02
C LEU A 113 -8.79 5.31 -7.31
N ASN A 114 -9.25 4.30 -8.06
CA ASN A 114 -9.88 4.45 -9.37
C ASN A 114 -8.95 5.16 -10.39
N ILE A 115 -7.66 4.78 -10.38
CA ILE A 115 -6.64 5.29 -11.29
C ILE A 115 -6.67 4.49 -12.59
N SER A 116 -6.63 5.19 -13.73
CA SER A 116 -6.51 4.56 -15.05
C SER A 116 -5.07 4.66 -15.55
N ILE A 117 -4.37 3.53 -15.65
CA ILE A 117 -2.97 3.49 -16.11
C ILE A 117 -2.80 4.24 -17.45
N ASN A 118 -3.71 4.06 -18.39
CA ASN A 118 -3.62 4.69 -19.72
C ASN A 118 -3.81 6.21 -19.71
N LYS A 119 -4.52 6.75 -18.69
CA LYS A 119 -4.87 8.18 -18.62
C LYS A 119 -4.00 8.94 -17.63
N ASP A 120 -3.58 8.28 -16.57
CA ASP A 120 -3.00 8.93 -15.38
C ASP A 120 -1.50 8.65 -15.22
N TYR A 121 -0.93 7.77 -16.07
CA TYR A 121 0.51 7.58 -16.14
C TYR A 121 1.22 8.91 -16.50
N GLY A 122 2.26 9.24 -15.73
CA GLY A 122 3.04 10.47 -15.91
C GLY A 122 2.37 11.75 -15.41
N LYS A 123 1.12 11.70 -14.89
CA LYS A 123 0.50 12.84 -14.21
C LYS A 123 0.98 12.94 -12.77
N SER A 124 0.89 14.15 -12.21
CA SER A 124 1.15 14.34 -10.78
C SER A 124 0.14 13.57 -9.94
N ILE A 125 0.62 12.89 -8.89
CA ILE A 125 -0.26 12.18 -7.94
C ILE A 125 -1.26 13.15 -7.29
N LEU A 126 -0.91 14.41 -7.11
CA LEU A 126 -1.79 15.44 -6.52
C LEU A 126 -2.93 15.88 -7.46
N GLU A 127 -2.75 15.72 -8.77
CA GLU A 127 -3.84 15.97 -9.74
C GLU A 127 -4.86 14.82 -9.72
N VAL A 128 -4.38 13.59 -9.54
CA VAL A 128 -5.21 12.37 -9.58
C VAL A 128 -5.85 12.10 -8.22
N VAL A 129 -5.10 12.30 -7.12
CA VAL A 129 -5.53 12.07 -5.74
C VAL A 129 -5.15 13.27 -4.87
N PRO A 130 -5.93 14.36 -4.91
CA PRO A 130 -5.62 15.58 -4.14
C PRO A 130 -5.56 15.36 -2.63
N GLU A 131 -6.20 14.30 -2.14
CA GLU A 131 -6.24 13.97 -0.71
C GLU A 131 -4.86 13.64 -0.13
N PHE A 132 -3.88 13.28 -0.95
CA PHE A 132 -2.49 13.03 -0.51
C PHE A 132 -1.67 14.31 -0.30
N LYS A 133 -2.24 15.50 -0.57
CA LYS A 133 -1.53 16.77 -0.48
C LYS A 133 -0.84 16.99 0.87
N ASN A 134 -1.57 16.80 1.96
CA ASN A 134 -1.04 17.01 3.31
C ASN A 134 0.12 16.05 3.64
N LEU A 135 -0.02 14.77 3.27
CA LEU A 135 1.02 13.75 3.44
C LEU A 135 2.31 14.17 2.72
N ILE A 136 2.19 14.56 1.45
CA ILE A 136 3.33 14.93 0.60
C ILE A 136 3.97 16.22 1.09
N GLU A 137 3.19 17.26 1.44
CA GLU A 137 3.74 18.50 1.99
C GLU A 137 4.47 18.28 3.32
N ASN A 138 3.93 17.45 4.20
CA ASN A 138 4.59 17.08 5.46
C ASN A 138 5.88 16.31 5.20
N PHE A 139 5.87 15.40 4.23
CA PHE A 139 7.06 14.64 3.84
C PHE A 139 8.16 15.56 3.30
N LEU A 140 7.83 16.46 2.37
CA LEU A 140 8.79 17.37 1.76
C LEU A 140 9.38 18.39 2.74
N LYS A 141 8.64 18.74 3.81
CA LYS A 141 9.10 19.64 4.88
C LYS A 141 9.91 18.91 5.96
N SER A 142 9.84 17.60 6.03
CA SER A 142 10.55 16.79 7.01
C SER A 142 11.85 16.23 6.41
N ASP A 143 12.89 16.09 7.23
CA ASP A 143 14.13 15.39 6.87
C ASP A 143 13.99 13.86 6.97
N MET A 144 12.76 13.35 7.06
CA MET A 144 12.49 11.93 7.24
C MET A 144 12.51 11.19 5.90
N ASN A 145 13.05 9.98 5.89
CA ASN A 145 13.01 9.12 4.72
C ASN A 145 11.66 8.40 4.55
N VAL A 146 10.81 8.43 5.58
CA VAL A 146 9.48 7.77 5.62
C VAL A 146 8.53 8.66 6.41
N VAL A 147 7.33 8.88 5.88
CA VAL A 147 6.20 9.51 6.58
C VAL A 147 4.98 8.62 6.44
N GLU A 148 4.24 8.48 7.51
CA GLU A 148 3.00 7.71 7.57
C GLU A 148 1.86 8.64 8.03
N ASP A 149 0.69 8.51 7.41
CA ASP A 149 -0.50 9.28 7.78
C ASP A 149 -1.77 8.45 7.53
N ARG A 150 -2.85 8.83 8.19
CA ARG A 150 -4.18 8.27 7.95
C ARG A 150 -5.00 9.22 7.12
N ILE A 151 -5.43 8.76 5.96
CA ILE A 151 -6.16 9.57 5.00
C ILE A 151 -7.53 8.94 4.76
N GLN A 152 -8.54 9.80 4.75
CA GLN A 152 -9.89 9.41 4.37
C GLN A 152 -10.16 9.91 2.95
N ILE A 153 -10.57 9.02 2.08
CA ILE A 153 -10.93 9.33 0.69
C ILE A 153 -12.35 8.87 0.40
N VAL A 154 -12.98 9.52 -0.57
CA VAL A 154 -14.31 9.10 -1.07
C VAL A 154 -14.13 8.62 -2.50
N ARG A 155 -14.49 7.35 -2.74
CA ARG A 155 -14.46 6.74 -4.09
C ARG A 155 -15.72 5.90 -4.28
N ASN A 156 -16.40 6.08 -5.40
CA ASN A 156 -17.63 5.35 -5.74
C ASN A 156 -18.69 5.42 -4.61
N ASP A 157 -18.90 6.60 -4.04
CA ASP A 157 -19.81 6.86 -2.89
C ASP A 157 -19.46 6.08 -1.60
N LYS A 158 -18.27 5.49 -1.54
CA LYS A 158 -17.75 4.82 -0.36
C LYS A 158 -16.63 5.64 0.29
N ILE A 159 -16.68 5.71 1.61
CA ILE A 159 -15.63 6.29 2.41
C ILE A 159 -14.60 5.20 2.70
N LEU A 160 -13.38 5.38 2.21
CA LEU A 160 -12.25 4.51 2.49
C LEU A 160 -11.32 5.19 3.50
N ASN A 161 -10.89 4.43 4.50
CA ASN A 161 -9.87 4.86 5.46
C ASN A 161 -8.57 4.17 5.12
N LEU A 162 -7.60 4.95 4.66
CA LEU A 162 -6.31 4.45 4.24
C LEU A 162 -5.24 4.77 5.29
N ILE A 163 -4.42 3.78 5.63
CA ILE A 163 -3.10 4.03 6.25
C ILE A 163 -2.12 4.18 5.10
N THR A 164 -1.52 5.34 4.98
CA THR A 164 -0.64 5.68 3.86
C THR A 164 0.78 5.86 4.34
N ARG A 165 1.74 5.39 3.57
CA ARG A 165 3.17 5.53 3.84
C ARG A 165 3.89 5.98 2.58
N LEU A 166 4.64 7.07 2.68
CA LEU A 166 5.49 7.60 1.62
C LEU A 166 6.95 7.38 2.00
N VAL A 167 7.70 6.72 1.11
CA VAL A 167 9.10 6.36 1.30
C VAL A 167 9.92 6.93 0.15
N ILE A 168 11.08 7.54 0.46
CA ILE A 168 12.02 8.00 -0.55
C ILE A 168 12.85 6.84 -1.08
N GLN A 169 13.00 6.75 -2.40
CA GLN A 169 13.90 5.82 -3.06
C GLN A 169 15.18 6.54 -3.46
N LYS A 170 16.31 6.08 -2.93
CA LYS A 170 17.65 6.64 -3.22
C LYS A 170 18.56 5.57 -3.80
N SER A 171 19.47 5.98 -4.69
CA SER A 171 20.63 5.20 -5.11
C SER A 171 21.84 6.12 -5.11
N ASP A 172 22.94 5.69 -4.48
CA ASP A 172 24.20 6.44 -4.38
C ASP A 172 24.03 7.93 -4.02
N SER A 173 23.15 8.22 -3.02
CA SER A 173 22.81 9.57 -2.56
C SER A 173 21.92 10.40 -3.52
N MET A 174 21.56 9.89 -4.69
CA MET A 174 20.60 10.52 -5.60
C MET A 174 19.19 10.02 -5.34
N ILE A 175 18.22 10.95 -5.32
CA ILE A 175 16.81 10.60 -5.25
C ILE A 175 16.38 10.06 -6.62
N LEU A 176 15.94 8.81 -6.65
CA LEU A 176 15.36 8.19 -7.85
C LEU A 176 13.87 8.46 -7.97
N GLY A 177 13.18 8.60 -6.84
CA GLY A 177 11.76 8.80 -6.77
C GLY A 177 11.21 8.47 -5.38
N TYR A 178 9.92 8.15 -5.33
CA TYR A 178 9.23 7.83 -4.09
C TYR A 178 8.35 6.60 -4.29
N VAL A 179 8.09 5.89 -3.20
CA VAL A 179 7.13 4.78 -3.17
C VAL A 179 6.02 5.16 -2.19
N LEU A 180 4.82 5.25 -2.70
CA LEU A 180 3.60 5.47 -1.91
C LEU A 180 2.90 4.12 -1.74
N THR A 181 2.71 3.70 -0.50
CA THR A 181 1.92 2.50 -0.15
C THR A 181 0.72 2.90 0.69
N PHE A 182 -0.38 2.17 0.56
CA PHE A 182 -1.58 2.43 1.34
C PHE A 182 -2.42 1.16 1.52
N ASP A 183 -2.97 1.02 2.73
CA ASP A 183 -3.81 -0.10 3.13
C ASP A 183 -5.22 0.39 3.45
N ASP A 184 -6.24 -0.27 2.91
CA ASP A 184 -7.63 -0.01 3.27
C ASP A 184 -7.94 -0.71 4.61
N VAL A 185 -8.07 0.10 5.65
CA VAL A 185 -8.40 -0.34 7.00
C VAL A 185 -9.88 -0.06 7.37
N THR A 186 -10.72 0.24 6.41
CA THR A 186 -12.13 0.60 6.63
C THR A 186 -12.88 -0.50 7.36
N SER A 187 -12.75 -1.74 6.91
CA SER A 187 -13.38 -2.90 7.54
C SER A 187 -12.83 -3.17 8.94
N LEU A 188 -11.53 -3.00 9.14
CA LEU A 188 -10.88 -3.17 10.44
C LEU A 188 -11.39 -2.15 11.45
N ILE A 189 -11.47 -0.87 11.06
CA ILE A 189 -12.01 0.20 11.90
C ILE A 189 -13.50 -0.08 12.22
N ALA A 190 -14.28 -0.53 11.23
CA ALA A 190 -15.68 -0.90 11.45
C ALA A 190 -15.82 -2.05 12.44
N ALA A 191 -15.01 -3.10 12.30
CA ALA A 191 -15.00 -4.23 13.21
C ALA A 191 -14.58 -3.84 14.64
N GLN A 192 -13.56 -3.01 14.78
CA GLN A 192 -13.13 -2.48 16.10
C GLN A 192 -14.22 -1.67 16.76
N LYS A 193 -14.91 -0.78 15.99
CA LYS A 193 -16.05 -0.03 16.49
C LYS A 193 -17.17 -0.96 16.93
N MET A 194 -17.50 -2.00 16.15
CA MET A 194 -18.55 -2.96 16.46
C MET A 194 -18.24 -3.75 17.74
N ALA A 195 -16.99 -4.17 17.94
CA ALA A 195 -16.57 -4.83 19.17
C ALA A 195 -16.75 -3.92 20.41
N ALA A 196 -16.25 -2.69 20.32
CA ALA A 196 -16.44 -1.69 21.39
C ALA A 196 -17.92 -1.42 21.67
N TRP A 197 -18.76 -1.39 20.62
CA TRP A 197 -20.21 -1.23 20.77
C TRP A 197 -20.87 -2.38 21.52
N SER A 198 -20.47 -3.61 21.27
CA SER A 198 -21.03 -4.79 21.94
C SER A 198 -20.84 -4.74 23.46
N ASP A 199 -19.63 -4.37 23.90
CA ASP A 199 -19.33 -4.26 25.34
C ASP A 199 -20.10 -3.11 26.00
N ILE A 200 -20.18 -1.96 25.32
CA ILE A 200 -20.94 -0.80 25.80
C ILE A 200 -22.44 -1.10 25.87
N ALA A 201 -23.01 -1.74 24.83
CA ALA A 201 -24.43 -2.11 24.82
C ALA A 201 -24.78 -3.03 25.98
N ARG A 202 -23.94 -4.00 26.30
CA ARG A 202 -24.11 -4.89 27.46
C ARG A 202 -24.10 -4.10 28.76
N ARG A 203 -23.16 -3.18 28.94
CA ARG A 203 -23.04 -2.34 30.11
C ARG A 203 -24.29 -1.44 30.27
N ILE A 204 -24.72 -0.79 29.20
CA ILE A 204 -25.91 0.05 29.20
C ILE A 204 -27.17 -0.75 29.58
N ALA A 205 -27.33 -1.96 29.01
CA ALA A 205 -28.46 -2.82 29.40
C ALA A 205 -28.47 -3.11 30.91
N HIS A 206 -27.33 -3.32 31.53
CA HIS A 206 -27.19 -3.47 32.98
C HIS A 206 -27.49 -2.16 33.72
N GLU A 207 -26.99 -1.03 33.27
CA GLU A 207 -27.18 0.27 33.89
C GLU A 207 -28.65 0.78 33.75
N ILE A 208 -29.37 0.43 32.68
CA ILE A 208 -30.80 0.69 32.53
C ILE A 208 -31.64 -0.23 33.46
N LYS A 209 -31.25 -1.50 33.62
CA LYS A 209 -31.95 -2.43 34.49
C LYS A 209 -31.98 -1.99 35.96
N ASN A 210 -30.89 -1.32 36.40
CA ASN A 210 -30.75 -0.85 37.78
C ASN A 210 -31.86 0.13 38.21
N PRO A 211 -32.15 1.24 37.48
CA PRO A 211 -33.24 2.16 37.82
C PRO A 211 -34.65 1.60 37.56
N LEU A 212 -34.80 0.66 36.63
CA LEU A 212 -36.08 0.04 36.34
C LEU A 212 -36.63 -0.80 37.52
N THR A 213 -35.74 -1.43 38.30
CA THR A 213 -36.11 -2.25 39.44
C THR A 213 -36.82 -1.40 40.56
N PRO A 214 -36.25 -0.29 41.05
CA PRO A 214 -36.92 0.56 42.03
C PRO A 214 -38.18 1.22 41.49
N ILE A 215 -38.24 1.57 40.18
CA ILE A 215 -39.48 2.06 39.55
C ILE A 215 -40.58 1.01 39.68
N ARG A 216 -40.32 -0.24 39.28
CA ARG A 216 -41.27 -1.34 39.35
C ARG A 216 -41.73 -1.58 40.78
N LEU A 217 -40.81 -1.67 41.73
CA LEU A 217 -41.14 -1.90 43.14
C LEU A 217 -41.99 -0.77 43.74
N SER A 218 -41.69 0.50 43.40
CA SER A 218 -42.46 1.65 43.85
C SER A 218 -43.89 1.63 43.26
N ALA A 219 -44.02 1.30 41.97
CA ALA A 219 -45.32 1.15 41.32
C ALA A 219 -46.15 -0.02 41.89
N GLU A 220 -45.53 -1.19 42.13
CA GLU A 220 -46.16 -2.35 42.77
C GLU A 220 -46.62 -2.02 44.21
N ARG A 221 -45.80 -1.30 44.97
CA ARG A 221 -46.16 -0.85 46.32
C ARG A 221 -47.39 0.05 46.32
N LEU A 222 -47.46 1.01 45.42
CA LEU A 222 -48.62 1.87 45.26
C LEU A 222 -49.87 1.08 44.85
N LYS A 223 -49.74 0.17 43.87
CA LYS A 223 -50.83 -0.69 43.39
C LYS A 223 -51.36 -1.58 44.51
N ASN A 224 -50.51 -2.22 45.28
CA ASN A 224 -50.92 -3.10 46.39
C ASN A 224 -51.68 -2.30 47.53
N LYS A 225 -51.21 -1.08 47.83
CA LYS A 225 -51.90 -0.20 48.80
C LYS A 225 -53.25 0.26 48.32
N LEU A 226 -53.34 0.60 47.02
CA LEU A 226 -54.64 0.93 46.40
C LEU A 226 -55.69 -0.23 46.52
N ASN A 227 -55.21 -1.45 46.18
CA ASN A 227 -56.04 -2.65 46.19
C ASN A 227 -56.45 -3.10 47.61
N SER A 228 -55.71 -2.72 48.65
CA SER A 228 -56.00 -3.10 50.05
C SER A 228 -57.13 -2.28 50.69
N GLY A 229 -57.70 -1.30 50.00
CA GLY A 229 -58.77 -0.45 50.49
C GLY A 229 -58.38 0.47 51.67
N LYS A 230 -57.08 0.47 52.08
CA LYS A 230 -56.61 1.34 53.17
C LYS A 230 -56.24 2.71 52.60
N LYS A 231 -56.53 3.78 53.36
CA LYS A 231 -56.07 5.13 53.01
C LYS A 231 -54.58 5.12 52.77
N ILE A 232 -54.11 5.59 51.60
CA ILE A 232 -52.71 5.73 51.32
C ILE A 232 -52.21 6.95 52.09
N ASP A 233 -51.17 6.75 52.87
CA ASP A 233 -50.46 7.86 53.52
C ASP A 233 -49.79 8.72 52.40
N VAL A 234 -50.20 10.02 52.39
CA VAL A 234 -49.74 11.00 51.39
C VAL A 234 -48.24 11.02 51.33
N LYS A 235 -47.52 10.87 52.44
CA LYS A 235 -46.09 10.85 52.54
C LYS A 235 -45.46 9.64 51.79
N VAL A 236 -46.09 8.47 51.91
CA VAL A 236 -45.59 7.25 51.18
C VAL A 236 -45.90 7.36 49.68
N PHE A 237 -47.01 8.01 49.31
CA PHE A 237 -47.37 8.25 47.92
C PHE A 237 -46.35 9.20 47.27
N GLU A 238 -46.07 10.34 47.91
CA GLU A 238 -45.06 11.30 47.41
C GLU A 238 -43.67 10.69 47.32
N GLN A 239 -43.22 9.92 48.31
CA GLN A 239 -41.92 9.24 48.28
C GLN A 239 -41.81 8.27 47.11
N SER A 240 -42.89 7.52 46.83
CA SER A 240 -42.89 6.56 45.72
C SER A 240 -42.84 7.25 44.35
N LEU A 241 -43.60 8.36 44.18
CA LEU A 241 -43.60 9.17 42.97
C LEU A 241 -42.24 9.83 42.75
N ASN A 242 -41.67 10.46 43.80
CA ASN A 242 -40.36 11.09 43.71
C ASN A 242 -39.26 10.08 43.33
N MET A 243 -39.32 8.85 43.87
CA MET A 243 -38.43 7.77 43.51
C MET A 243 -38.55 7.42 42.00
N ILE A 244 -39.80 7.25 41.53
CA ILE A 244 -40.05 6.94 40.09
C ILE A 244 -39.52 8.05 39.20
N THR A 245 -39.83 9.31 39.49
CA THR A 245 -39.43 10.46 38.70
C THR A 245 -37.93 10.55 38.62
N ARG A 246 -37.22 10.48 39.76
CA ARG A 246 -35.77 10.49 39.82
C ARG A 246 -35.15 9.38 38.97
N GLN A 247 -35.62 8.16 39.06
CA GLN A 247 -35.09 7.04 38.30
C GLN A 247 -35.37 7.17 36.80
N VAL A 248 -36.47 7.80 36.38
CA VAL A 248 -36.74 8.14 34.98
C VAL A 248 -35.75 9.18 34.49
N ASP A 249 -35.44 10.20 35.29
CA ASP A 249 -34.45 11.22 34.94
C ASP A 249 -33.02 10.60 34.80
N ASP A 250 -32.67 9.67 35.68
CA ASP A 250 -31.41 8.91 35.59
C ASP A 250 -31.31 8.12 34.28
N ILE A 251 -32.39 7.44 33.85
CA ILE A 251 -32.45 6.73 32.56
C ILE A 251 -32.33 7.71 31.40
N HIS A 252 -33.02 8.85 31.46
CA HIS A 252 -32.96 9.85 30.39
C HIS A 252 -31.52 10.40 30.22
N HIS A 253 -30.84 10.64 31.34
CA HIS A 253 -29.44 11.08 31.32
C HIS A 253 -28.54 10.03 30.67
N LEU A 254 -28.64 8.76 31.06
CA LEU A 254 -27.92 7.63 30.49
C LEU A 254 -28.13 7.50 28.97
N VAL A 255 -29.38 7.61 28.51
CA VAL A 255 -29.71 7.51 27.08
C VAL A 255 -29.12 8.68 26.29
N ASN A 256 -29.11 9.90 26.84
CA ASN A 256 -28.52 11.07 26.21
C ASN A 256 -26.97 10.96 26.12
N GLU A 257 -26.32 10.50 27.17
CA GLU A 257 -24.87 10.23 27.15
C GLU A 257 -24.54 9.18 26.11
N PHE A 258 -25.28 8.08 26.04
CA PHE A 258 -25.10 7.05 25.03
C PHE A 258 -25.30 7.56 23.59
N SER A 259 -26.37 8.34 23.37
CA SER A 259 -26.65 8.93 22.05
C SER A 259 -25.54 9.87 21.61
N SER A 260 -24.95 10.62 22.55
CA SER A 260 -23.79 11.48 22.29
C SER A 260 -22.53 10.66 21.95
N PHE A 261 -22.29 9.59 22.70
CA PHE A 261 -21.21 8.64 22.43
C PHE A 261 -21.39 7.93 21.07
N ALA A 262 -22.63 7.52 20.74
CA ALA A 262 -22.95 6.85 19.49
C ALA A 262 -22.65 7.70 18.24
N ARG A 263 -22.77 9.00 18.35
CA ARG A 263 -22.47 9.95 17.27
C ARG A 263 -20.99 10.29 17.10
N MET A 264 -20.09 9.72 17.92
CA MET A 264 -18.65 10.03 17.96
C MET A 264 -18.19 10.86 16.76
N PRO A 265 -18.05 12.18 16.89
CA PRO A 265 -17.47 13.00 15.84
C PRO A 265 -16.00 12.60 15.70
N SER A 266 -15.49 12.60 14.47
CA SER A 266 -14.06 12.41 14.23
C SER A 266 -13.27 13.40 15.09
N PRO A 267 -12.17 12.96 15.75
CA PRO A 267 -11.37 13.83 16.61
C PRO A 267 -10.87 15.02 15.80
N LYS A 268 -11.16 16.23 16.24
CA LYS A 268 -10.58 17.46 15.68
C LYS A 268 -9.24 17.71 16.36
N LEU A 269 -8.18 17.37 15.69
CA LEU A 269 -6.84 17.64 16.18
C LEU A 269 -6.61 19.16 16.22
N LYS A 270 -6.18 19.67 17.37
CA LYS A 270 -5.80 21.08 17.58
C LYS A 270 -4.45 21.11 18.29
N VAL A 271 -3.63 22.08 17.93
CA VAL A 271 -2.43 22.37 18.70
C VAL A 271 -2.86 22.93 20.04
N VAL A 272 -2.56 22.21 21.11
CA VAL A 272 -2.93 22.57 22.49
C VAL A 272 -1.70 22.56 23.39
N ASN A 273 -1.70 23.45 24.37
CA ASN A 273 -0.68 23.41 25.41
C ASN A 273 -1.05 22.28 26.41
N ILE A 274 -0.25 21.22 26.44
CA ILE A 274 -0.52 20.02 27.25
C ILE A 274 -0.57 20.35 28.74
N ASN A 275 0.28 21.28 29.22
CA ASN A 275 0.26 21.70 30.62
C ASN A 275 -1.05 22.36 31.01
N LYS A 276 -1.65 23.14 30.09
CA LYS A 276 -2.96 23.75 30.31
C LYS A 276 -4.07 22.68 30.40
N VAL A 277 -4.06 21.72 29.47
CA VAL A 277 -5.03 20.61 29.45
C VAL A 277 -4.94 19.82 30.75
N VAL A 278 -3.73 19.42 31.15
CA VAL A 278 -3.50 18.67 32.41
C VAL A 278 -3.99 19.48 33.61
N THR A 279 -3.68 20.76 33.66
CA THR A 279 -4.09 21.63 34.79
C THR A 279 -5.61 21.78 34.87
N ASP A 280 -6.27 21.96 33.72
CA ASP A 280 -7.73 22.13 33.65
C ASP A 280 -8.48 20.86 34.07
N TYR A 281 -7.91 19.65 33.84
CA TYR A 281 -8.49 18.39 34.28
C TYR A 281 -8.15 18.01 35.74
N ILE A 282 -6.96 18.34 36.22
CA ILE A 282 -6.53 18.00 37.59
C ILE A 282 -7.15 18.91 38.64
N LYS A 283 -7.32 20.22 38.37
CA LYS A 283 -7.90 21.18 39.32
C LYS A 283 -9.26 20.75 39.87
N PRO A 284 -10.25 20.34 39.06
CA PRO A 284 -11.54 19.87 39.56
C PRO A 284 -11.43 18.59 40.41
N LEU A 285 -10.51 17.68 40.05
CA LEU A 285 -10.27 16.46 40.80
C LEU A 285 -9.66 16.72 42.17
N ILE A 286 -8.69 17.63 42.28
CA ILE A 286 -8.07 18.00 43.57
C ILE A 286 -9.12 18.69 44.49
N SER A 287 -10.01 19.52 43.92
CA SER A 287 -11.07 20.14 44.74
C SER A 287 -12.09 19.15 45.24
N SER A 288 -12.35 18.06 44.53
CA SER A 288 -13.30 17.00 44.96
C SER A 288 -12.70 16.03 46.00
N PHE A 289 -11.39 16.07 46.26
CA PHE A 289 -10.74 15.27 47.31
C PHE A 289 -10.52 16.06 48.63
N ASN A 290 -10.77 17.39 48.60
CA ASN A 290 -10.57 18.24 49.78
C ASN A 290 -11.90 18.60 50.49
N ASP A 291 -13.03 18.04 50.06
CA ASP A 291 -14.32 18.00 50.72
C ASP A 291 -14.58 16.56 51.24
#